data_95752f5e92aef21b53750303c5548a67
#
_entry.id   95752f5e92aef21b53750303c5548a67
#
_cell.length_a   1.000
_cell.length_b   1.000
_cell.length_c   1.000
_cell.angle_alpha   90.00
_cell.angle_beta   90.00
_cell.angle_gamma   90.00
#
_symmetry.space_group_name_H-M   'P 1'
#
loop_
_entity.id
_entity.type
_entity.pdbx_description
1 polymer ?
#
loop_
_entity_poly.entity_id
_entity_poly.type
_entity_poly.pdbx_seq_one_letter_code
_entity_poly.pdbx_strand_id
1 'polypeptide(L)'
;MLLTVFWLLVVYKQQGGSMFRTSMALVMLAIGAYIWGKYANILNKKITRIKAVLICVILAFSAFMTAKIYTQERISENTQIEGNAWSAQKVEELIKSGKAVFVDFTASWCLTCQYNKQIINSAKVKKLFESNNITIIVADWTNKNAEIGNELRKYGRAGVPLYLLISPKDPKKPIILPSVLTQSIIVEAVDKIKQ
;
A
#
# COMPACT_ATOMS: atom_id res chain seq x y z
N MET A 1 3.04 -15.16 -25.11
CA MET A 1 3.31 -13.71 -25.05
C MET A 1 2.20 -12.90 -24.37
N LEU A 2 0.92 -12.99 -24.72
CA LEU A 2 -0.15 -12.22 -24.08
C LEU A 2 -0.29 -12.52 -22.57
N LEU A 3 -0.19 -13.77 -22.15
CA LEU A 3 -0.25 -14.17 -20.73
C LEU A 3 0.90 -13.57 -19.89
N THR A 4 2.10 -13.47 -20.46
CA THR A 4 3.26 -12.85 -19.77
C THR A 4 3.08 -11.35 -19.60
N VAL A 5 2.53 -10.66 -20.61
CA VAL A 5 2.20 -9.24 -20.52
C VAL A 5 1.10 -9.01 -19.49
N PHE A 6 0.05 -9.83 -19.50
CA PHE A 6 -1.03 -9.76 -18.50
C PHE A 6 -0.49 -9.98 -17.09
N TRP A 7 0.37 -10.99 -16.89
CA TRP A 7 0.99 -11.27 -15.60
C TRP A 7 1.86 -10.09 -15.11
N LEU A 8 2.69 -9.51 -15.99
CA LEU A 8 3.48 -8.33 -15.66
C LEU A 8 2.62 -7.12 -15.28
N LEU A 9 1.48 -6.92 -15.94
CA LEU A 9 0.54 -5.86 -15.60
C LEU A 9 -0.10 -6.08 -14.21
N VAL A 10 -0.42 -7.32 -13.86
CA VAL A 10 -0.93 -7.67 -12.53
C VAL A 10 0.12 -7.40 -11.45
N VAL A 11 1.36 -7.85 -11.66
CA VAL A 11 2.48 -7.59 -10.73
C VAL A 11 2.73 -6.09 -10.58
N TYR A 12 2.73 -5.35 -11.70
CA TYR A 12 2.90 -3.90 -11.68
C TYR A 12 1.79 -3.18 -10.89
N LYS A 13 0.54 -3.60 -11.07
CA LYS A 13 -0.60 -3.07 -10.28
C LYS A 13 -0.42 -3.33 -8.78
N GLN A 14 0.08 -4.52 -8.40
CA GLN A 14 0.31 -4.88 -7.00
C GLN A 14 1.44 -4.08 -6.35
N GLN A 15 2.42 -3.61 -7.13
CA GLN A 15 3.47 -2.70 -6.65
C GLN A 15 2.99 -1.25 -6.47
N GLY A 16 1.66 -1.01 -6.56
CA GLY A 16 1.06 0.31 -6.39
C GLY A 16 1.26 1.25 -7.57
N GLY A 17 1.62 0.69 -8.73
CA GLY A 17 1.67 1.44 -9.98
C GLY A 17 0.26 1.75 -10.50
N SER A 18 0.02 2.99 -10.90
CA SER A 18 -1.19 3.34 -11.63
C SER A 18 -1.06 2.89 -13.08
N MET A 19 -1.75 1.80 -13.48
CA MET A 19 -1.73 1.29 -14.87
C MET A 19 -2.08 2.38 -15.88
N PHE A 20 -3.02 3.24 -15.55
CA PHE A 20 -3.44 4.35 -16.40
C PHE A 20 -2.30 5.35 -16.62
N ARG A 21 -1.60 5.75 -15.59
CA ARG A 21 -0.50 6.72 -15.66
C ARG A 21 0.71 6.16 -16.41
N THR A 22 1.06 4.89 -16.19
CA THR A 22 2.19 4.27 -16.89
C THR A 22 1.89 4.06 -18.37
N SER A 23 0.68 3.63 -18.73
CA SER A 23 0.29 3.53 -20.13
C SER A 23 0.27 4.92 -20.79
N MET A 24 -0.21 5.94 -20.10
CA MET A 24 -0.18 7.32 -20.56
C MET A 24 1.27 7.83 -20.78
N ALA A 25 2.20 7.54 -19.86
CA ALA A 25 3.60 7.88 -20.01
C ALA A 25 4.27 7.16 -21.18
N LEU A 26 3.97 5.87 -21.39
CA LEU A 26 4.46 5.12 -22.55
C LEU A 26 3.92 5.66 -23.87
N VAL A 27 2.65 6.02 -23.92
CA VAL A 27 2.04 6.66 -25.10
C VAL A 27 2.70 8.01 -25.39
N MET A 28 2.92 8.84 -24.37
CA MET A 28 3.63 10.12 -24.52
C MET A 28 5.07 9.94 -25.00
N LEU A 29 5.80 8.94 -24.49
CA LEU A 29 7.14 8.59 -24.96
C LEU A 29 7.11 8.13 -26.44
N ALA A 30 6.16 7.29 -26.83
CA ALA A 30 6.02 6.82 -28.20
C ALA A 30 5.71 7.98 -29.17
N ILE A 31 4.82 8.90 -28.79
CA ILE A 31 4.52 10.11 -29.56
C ILE A 31 5.75 11.00 -29.66
N GLY A 32 6.48 11.20 -28.55
CA GLY A 32 7.73 11.98 -28.53
C GLY A 32 8.79 11.40 -29.47
N ALA A 33 9.01 10.07 -29.42
CA ALA A 33 9.93 9.38 -30.31
C ALA A 33 9.54 9.48 -31.79
N TYR A 34 8.23 9.37 -32.08
CA TYR A 34 7.71 9.53 -33.44
C TYR A 34 7.93 10.95 -33.98
N ILE A 35 7.63 11.98 -33.17
CA ILE A 35 7.83 13.40 -33.54
C ILE A 35 9.31 13.67 -33.75
N TRP A 36 10.17 13.17 -32.86
CA TRP A 36 11.62 13.30 -32.98
C TRP A 36 12.12 12.66 -34.27
N GLY A 37 11.78 11.41 -34.55
CA GLY A 37 12.21 10.71 -35.77
C GLY A 37 11.74 11.38 -37.07
N LYS A 38 10.51 11.93 -37.09
CA LYS A 38 9.91 12.54 -38.30
C LYS A 38 10.35 13.98 -38.50
N TYR A 39 10.46 14.78 -37.46
CA TYR A 39 10.63 16.24 -37.58
C TYR A 39 11.97 16.78 -37.11
N ALA A 40 12.72 16.05 -36.28
CA ALA A 40 14.05 16.49 -35.83
C ALA A 40 15.18 16.17 -36.83
N ASN A 41 14.84 15.58 -37.99
CA ASN A 41 15.84 15.22 -38.99
C ASN A 41 16.50 16.48 -39.58
N ILE A 42 17.79 16.37 -39.94
CA ILE A 42 18.66 17.44 -40.44
C ILE A 42 18.12 18.03 -41.75
N LEU A 43 17.33 17.25 -42.52
CA LEU A 43 16.72 17.65 -43.80
C LEU A 43 15.54 18.60 -43.64
N ASN A 44 14.97 18.79 -42.45
CA ASN A 44 13.84 19.65 -42.21
C ASN A 44 14.27 21.13 -41.94
N LYS A 45 13.37 22.08 -42.29
CA LYS A 45 13.59 23.51 -42.02
C LYS A 45 13.89 23.76 -40.54
N LYS A 46 14.83 24.67 -40.22
CA LYS A 46 15.24 25.01 -38.83
C LYS A 46 14.04 25.27 -37.89
N ILE A 47 13.00 25.98 -38.38
CA ILE A 47 11.79 26.29 -37.59
C ILE A 47 11.01 25.03 -37.21
N THR A 48 10.92 24.03 -38.08
CA THR A 48 10.23 22.76 -37.81
C THR A 48 10.98 21.95 -36.78
N ARG A 49 12.32 21.93 -36.81
CA ARG A 49 13.15 21.29 -35.78
C ARG A 49 12.97 21.93 -34.43
N ILE A 50 13.00 23.29 -34.37
CA ILE A 50 12.83 24.00 -33.10
C ILE A 50 11.45 23.69 -32.49
N LYS A 51 10.39 23.70 -33.28
CA LYS A 51 9.05 23.34 -32.82
C LYS A 51 8.99 21.89 -32.30
N ALA A 52 9.61 20.94 -32.99
CA ALA A 52 9.65 19.53 -32.57
C ALA A 52 10.40 19.36 -31.23
N VAL A 53 11.55 20.03 -31.07
CA VAL A 53 12.32 20.02 -29.82
C VAL A 53 11.52 20.63 -28.67
N LEU A 54 10.85 21.76 -28.90
CA LEU A 54 10.01 22.40 -27.87
C LEU A 54 8.87 21.48 -27.42
N ILE A 55 8.20 20.80 -28.36
CA ILE A 55 7.13 19.84 -28.03
C ILE A 55 7.69 18.68 -27.20
N CYS A 56 8.86 18.11 -27.58
CA CYS A 56 9.47 17.04 -26.81
C CYS A 56 9.88 17.49 -25.40
N VAL A 57 10.37 18.70 -25.23
CA VAL A 57 10.73 19.27 -23.91
C VAL A 57 9.47 19.46 -23.05
N ILE A 58 8.37 19.96 -23.63
CA ILE A 58 7.09 20.11 -22.91
C ILE A 58 6.55 18.75 -22.47
N LEU A 59 6.60 17.74 -23.34
CA LEU A 59 6.17 16.38 -23.01
C LEU A 59 7.03 15.76 -21.91
N ALA A 60 8.36 15.93 -21.96
CA ALA A 60 9.26 15.45 -20.94
C ALA A 60 9.03 16.17 -19.59
N PHE A 61 8.80 17.47 -19.61
CA PHE A 61 8.51 18.26 -18.42
C PHE A 61 7.15 17.87 -17.79
N SER A 62 6.12 17.61 -18.60
CA SER A 62 4.82 17.15 -18.11
C SER A 62 4.93 15.76 -17.47
N ALA A 63 5.70 14.85 -18.08
CA ALA A 63 5.97 13.53 -17.52
C ALA A 63 6.74 13.62 -16.18
N PHE A 64 7.70 14.53 -16.06
CA PHE A 64 8.43 14.78 -14.81
C PHE A 64 7.53 15.37 -13.71
N MET A 65 6.64 16.32 -14.06
CA MET A 65 5.69 16.89 -13.10
C MET A 65 4.69 15.86 -12.60
N THR A 66 4.16 15.00 -13.48
CA THR A 66 3.25 13.92 -13.07
C THR A 66 3.96 12.91 -12.16
N ALA A 67 5.24 12.61 -12.39
CA ALA A 67 6.03 11.75 -11.51
C ALA A 67 6.23 12.38 -10.12
N LYS A 68 6.52 13.69 -10.04
CA LYS A 68 6.66 14.42 -8.77
C LYS A 68 5.36 14.44 -7.96
N ILE A 69 4.22 14.73 -8.58
CA ILE A 69 2.91 14.73 -7.93
C ILE A 69 2.60 13.35 -7.35
N TYR A 70 2.93 12.27 -8.08
CA TYR A 70 2.74 10.90 -7.61
C TYR A 70 3.58 10.57 -6.36
N THR A 71 4.82 11.04 -6.30
CA THR A 71 5.67 10.86 -5.12
C THR A 71 5.09 11.58 -3.91
N GLN A 72 4.52 12.77 -4.12
CA GLN A 72 3.88 13.55 -3.06
C GLN A 72 2.59 12.89 -2.54
N GLU A 73 1.73 12.34 -3.42
CA GLU A 73 0.52 11.61 -3.02
C GLU A 73 0.87 10.36 -2.21
N ARG A 74 1.91 9.60 -2.60
CA ARG A 74 2.40 8.45 -1.82
C ARG A 74 2.93 8.84 -0.44
N ILE A 75 3.61 9.98 -0.33
CA ILE A 75 4.07 10.51 0.95
C ILE A 75 2.87 10.88 1.82
N SER A 76 1.84 11.53 1.25
CA SER A 76 0.62 11.91 1.96
C SER A 76 -0.21 10.69 2.40
N GLU A 77 -0.33 9.65 1.56
CA GLU A 77 -1.02 8.40 1.91
C GLU A 77 -0.27 7.62 3.00
N ASN A 78 1.07 7.59 2.94
CA ASN A 78 1.91 7.07 4.03
C ASN A 78 1.80 7.91 5.30
N THR A 79 1.64 9.23 5.21
CA THR A 79 1.50 10.11 6.38
C THR A 79 0.18 9.87 7.12
N GLN A 80 -0.90 9.49 6.42
CA GLN A 80 -2.14 9.04 7.07
C GLN A 80 -1.98 7.68 7.78
N ILE A 81 -1.11 6.80 7.25
CA ILE A 81 -0.75 5.53 7.88
C ILE A 81 0.22 5.77 9.05
N GLU A 82 1.05 6.83 9.03
CA GLU A 82 2.00 7.17 10.11
C GLU A 82 1.31 7.41 11.46
N GLY A 83 0.09 7.94 11.49
CA GLY A 83 -0.69 8.06 12.73
C GLY A 83 -0.93 6.72 13.43
N ASN A 84 -1.06 5.62 12.66
CA ASN A 84 -1.30 4.25 13.12
C ASN A 84 -0.22 3.25 12.69
N ALA A 85 0.96 3.73 12.29
CA ALA A 85 2.09 2.88 11.98
C ALA A 85 2.53 2.09 13.20
N TRP A 86 2.88 0.83 12.96
CA TRP A 86 3.33 -0.08 14.01
C TRP A 86 4.73 0.29 14.52
N SER A 87 4.85 0.34 15.83
CA SER A 87 6.10 0.19 16.56
C SER A 87 5.80 -0.56 17.86
N ALA A 88 6.79 -1.31 18.37
CA ALA A 88 6.62 -2.06 19.61
C ALA A 88 6.25 -1.14 20.78
N GLN A 89 6.89 0.04 20.84
CA GLN A 89 6.61 1.05 21.88
C GLN A 89 5.18 1.57 21.82
N LYS A 90 4.68 1.87 20.62
CA LYS A 90 3.32 2.40 20.43
C LYS A 90 2.25 1.39 20.82
N VAL A 91 2.46 0.11 20.51
CA VAL A 91 1.56 -0.97 20.93
C VAL A 91 1.56 -1.06 22.46
N GLU A 92 2.73 -1.02 23.09
CA GLU A 92 2.87 -1.06 24.55
C GLU A 92 2.22 0.15 25.25
N GLU A 93 2.38 1.37 24.70
CA GLU A 93 1.75 2.59 25.20
C GLU A 93 0.22 2.50 25.16
N LEU A 94 -0.35 2.02 24.04
CA LEU A 94 -1.79 1.85 23.90
C LEU A 94 -2.33 0.83 24.90
N ILE A 95 -1.63 -0.29 25.08
CA ILE A 95 -2.01 -1.32 26.06
C ILE A 95 -1.96 -0.75 27.48
N LYS A 96 -0.89 -0.01 27.85
CA LYS A 96 -0.75 0.66 29.15
C LYS A 96 -1.85 1.69 29.39
N SER A 97 -2.36 2.32 28.33
CA SER A 97 -3.50 3.26 28.42
C SER A 97 -4.86 2.55 28.51
N GLY A 98 -4.88 1.21 28.64
CA GLY A 98 -6.11 0.42 28.79
C GLY A 98 -6.87 0.17 27.48
N LYS A 99 -6.25 0.43 26.31
CA LYS A 99 -6.85 0.17 25.01
C LYS A 99 -6.49 -1.21 24.50
N ALA A 100 -7.46 -1.90 23.92
CA ALA A 100 -7.17 -3.09 23.12
C ALA A 100 -6.58 -2.69 21.77
N VAL A 101 -5.65 -3.49 21.26
CA VAL A 101 -4.93 -3.19 20.01
C VAL A 101 -5.15 -4.30 19.00
N PHE A 102 -5.64 -3.95 17.81
CA PHE A 102 -5.68 -4.83 16.65
C PHE A 102 -4.49 -4.52 15.76
N VAL A 103 -3.54 -5.45 15.63
CA VAL A 103 -2.35 -5.28 14.78
C VAL A 103 -2.56 -6.00 13.45
N ASP A 104 -2.53 -5.24 12.36
CA ASP A 104 -2.61 -5.73 10.98
C ASP A 104 -1.21 -5.77 10.34
N PHE A 105 -0.60 -6.95 10.30
CA PHE A 105 0.64 -7.17 9.54
C PHE A 105 0.29 -7.42 8.08
N THR A 106 0.62 -6.47 7.25
CA THR A 106 0.20 -6.39 5.85
C THR A 106 1.35 -6.06 4.90
N ALA A 107 1.10 -6.18 3.59
CA ALA A 107 1.99 -5.66 2.56
C ALA A 107 1.19 -5.33 1.29
N SER A 108 1.67 -4.37 0.48
CA SER A 108 0.99 -3.95 -0.75
C SER A 108 0.93 -5.07 -1.80
N TRP A 109 1.91 -5.96 -1.83
CA TRP A 109 1.98 -7.11 -2.74
C TRP A 109 1.16 -8.33 -2.27
N CYS A 110 0.58 -8.30 -1.08
CA CYS A 110 -0.16 -9.42 -0.49
C CYS A 110 -1.66 -9.35 -0.87
N LEU A 111 -2.11 -10.20 -1.79
CA LEU A 111 -3.51 -10.24 -2.25
C LEU A 111 -4.50 -10.53 -1.13
N THR A 112 -4.19 -11.49 -0.27
CA THR A 112 -5.01 -11.84 0.88
C THR A 112 -5.15 -10.66 1.84
N CYS A 113 -4.07 -9.89 2.04
CA CYS A 113 -4.11 -8.69 2.86
C CYS A 113 -5.05 -7.62 2.27
N GLN A 114 -5.02 -7.43 0.94
CA GLN A 114 -5.89 -6.47 0.26
C GLN A 114 -7.37 -6.86 0.38
N TYR A 115 -7.68 -8.16 0.27
CA TYR A 115 -9.03 -8.67 0.53
C TYR A 115 -9.45 -8.40 1.98
N ASN A 116 -8.61 -8.75 2.95
CA ASN A 116 -8.91 -8.59 4.37
C ASN A 116 -9.06 -7.12 4.78
N LYS A 117 -8.34 -6.18 4.13
CA LYS A 117 -8.53 -4.73 4.33
C LYS A 117 -9.96 -4.29 4.06
N GLN A 118 -10.64 -4.87 3.08
CA GLN A 118 -12.05 -4.55 2.81
C GLN A 118 -12.95 -5.00 3.98
N ILE A 119 -12.66 -6.15 4.58
CA ILE A 119 -13.40 -6.67 5.74
C ILE A 119 -13.13 -5.79 6.98
N ILE A 120 -11.86 -5.49 7.28
CA ILE A 120 -11.46 -4.64 8.41
C ILE A 120 -12.08 -3.24 8.29
N ASN A 121 -12.10 -2.68 7.09
CA ASN A 121 -12.64 -1.34 6.82
C ASN A 121 -14.17 -1.31 6.66
N SER A 122 -14.86 -2.45 6.76
CA SER A 122 -16.33 -2.47 6.69
C SER A 122 -16.95 -1.67 7.84
N ALA A 123 -18.07 -1.01 7.57
CA ALA A 123 -18.76 -0.18 8.56
C ALA A 123 -19.10 -0.95 9.86
N LYS A 124 -19.44 -2.23 9.73
CA LYS A 124 -19.75 -3.11 10.88
C LYS A 124 -18.52 -3.33 11.77
N VAL A 125 -17.34 -3.64 11.17
CA VAL A 125 -16.11 -3.88 11.93
C VAL A 125 -15.57 -2.59 12.54
N LYS A 126 -15.60 -1.47 11.81
CA LYS A 126 -15.20 -0.15 12.35
C LYS A 126 -16.04 0.21 13.58
N LYS A 127 -17.37 0.12 13.48
CA LYS A 127 -18.28 0.38 14.61
C LYS A 127 -18.02 -0.58 15.78
N LEU A 128 -17.70 -1.86 15.51
CA LEU A 128 -17.33 -2.84 16.53
C LEU A 128 -16.05 -2.43 17.25
N PHE A 129 -15.03 -2.00 16.53
CA PHE A 129 -13.76 -1.58 17.13
C PHE A 129 -13.90 -0.29 17.94
N GLU A 130 -14.62 0.69 17.42
CA GLU A 130 -14.93 1.94 18.15
C GLU A 130 -15.69 1.68 19.45
N SER A 131 -16.76 0.86 19.40
CA SER A 131 -17.58 0.55 20.59
C SER A 131 -16.84 -0.26 21.65
N ASN A 132 -15.73 -0.92 21.31
CA ASN A 132 -14.90 -1.71 22.23
C ASN A 132 -13.54 -1.08 22.53
N ASN A 133 -13.34 0.20 22.17
CA ASN A 133 -12.09 0.93 22.38
C ASN A 133 -10.85 0.20 21.81
N ILE A 134 -10.99 -0.41 20.63
CA ILE A 134 -9.93 -1.13 19.94
C ILE A 134 -9.26 -0.19 18.94
N THR A 135 -7.95 -0.02 19.07
CA THR A 135 -7.14 0.77 18.14
C THR A 135 -6.50 -0.12 17.10
N ILE A 136 -6.65 0.23 15.82
CA ILE A 136 -5.99 -0.49 14.71
C ILE A 136 -4.59 0.08 14.53
N ILE A 137 -3.60 -0.80 14.51
CA ILE A 137 -2.19 -0.50 14.21
C ILE A 137 -1.78 -1.31 12.98
N VAL A 138 -1.20 -0.63 11.99
CA VAL A 138 -0.79 -1.25 10.73
C VAL A 138 0.73 -1.46 10.70
N ALA A 139 1.14 -2.73 10.56
CA ALA A 139 2.52 -3.14 10.38
C ALA A 139 2.78 -3.43 8.90
N ASP A 140 3.13 -2.39 8.14
CA ASP A 140 3.38 -2.51 6.70
C ASP A 140 4.76 -3.10 6.43
N TRP A 141 4.77 -4.34 5.95
CA TRP A 141 5.98 -5.08 5.59
C TRP A 141 6.26 -5.07 4.07
N THR A 142 5.73 -4.10 3.34
CA THR A 142 5.94 -3.97 1.89
C THR A 142 7.42 -3.91 1.54
N ASN A 143 8.19 -3.17 2.31
CA ASN A 143 9.64 -2.99 2.14
C ASN A 143 10.47 -3.98 2.96
N LYS A 144 9.85 -5.04 3.52
CA LYS A 144 10.52 -6.08 4.32
C LYS A 144 11.34 -5.52 5.49
N ASN A 145 10.79 -4.51 6.21
CA ASN A 145 11.40 -3.96 7.42
C ASN A 145 11.81 -5.10 8.38
N ALA A 146 13.03 -5.02 8.91
CA ALA A 146 13.61 -6.07 9.75
C ALA A 146 12.90 -6.20 11.10
N GLU A 147 12.43 -5.10 11.70
CA GLU A 147 11.72 -5.11 12.98
C GLU A 147 10.38 -5.83 12.85
N ILE A 148 9.58 -5.48 11.84
CA ILE A 148 8.32 -6.17 11.55
C ILE A 148 8.57 -7.63 11.21
N GLY A 149 9.63 -7.93 10.44
CA GLY A 149 10.02 -9.31 10.12
C GLY A 149 10.41 -10.11 11.36
N ASN A 150 11.09 -9.51 12.34
CA ASN A 150 11.40 -10.13 13.61
C ASN A 150 10.13 -10.41 14.42
N GLU A 151 9.20 -9.47 14.44
CA GLU A 151 7.92 -9.64 15.13
C GLU A 151 7.10 -10.78 14.53
N LEU A 152 6.98 -10.87 13.20
CA LEU A 152 6.32 -11.98 12.50
C LEU A 152 6.91 -13.35 12.93
N ARG A 153 8.24 -13.43 13.02
CA ARG A 153 8.94 -14.67 13.44
C ARG A 153 8.61 -15.10 14.87
N LYS A 154 8.38 -14.18 15.81
CA LYS A 154 7.95 -14.50 17.18
C LYS A 154 6.64 -15.30 17.20
N TYR A 155 5.76 -15.06 16.24
CA TYR A 155 4.49 -15.77 16.06
C TYR A 155 4.59 -16.96 15.10
N GLY A 156 5.81 -17.40 14.75
CA GLY A 156 6.03 -18.54 13.84
C GLY A 156 5.65 -18.24 12.39
N ARG A 157 5.61 -16.96 11.99
CA ARG A 157 5.24 -16.55 10.63
C ARG A 157 6.47 -16.10 9.85
N ALA A 158 6.64 -16.67 8.65
CA ALA A 158 7.69 -16.25 7.72
C ALA A 158 7.29 -15.01 6.87
N GLY A 159 6.04 -14.56 6.97
CA GLY A 159 5.51 -13.44 6.20
C GLY A 159 4.06 -13.10 6.54
N VAL A 160 3.53 -12.14 5.79
CA VAL A 160 2.16 -11.65 5.93
C VAL A 160 1.16 -12.51 5.12
N PRO A 161 -0.12 -12.56 5.53
CA PRO A 161 -0.78 -11.80 6.59
C PRO A 161 -0.63 -12.42 7.99
N LEU A 162 -0.60 -11.56 9.00
CA LEU A 162 -0.77 -11.93 10.41
C LEU A 162 -1.66 -10.87 11.08
N TYR A 163 -2.63 -11.31 11.85
CA TYR A 163 -3.55 -10.44 12.59
C TYR A 163 -3.52 -10.82 14.07
N LEU A 164 -3.25 -9.82 14.90
CA LEU A 164 -3.20 -9.99 16.35
C LEU A 164 -4.23 -9.08 17.01
N LEU A 165 -4.98 -9.63 17.95
CA LEU A 165 -5.83 -8.85 18.83
C LEU A 165 -5.27 -8.96 20.25
N ILE A 166 -4.79 -7.85 20.79
CA ILE A 166 -4.11 -7.77 22.09
C ILE A 166 -5.06 -7.13 23.09
N SER A 167 -5.36 -7.85 24.16
CA SER A 167 -6.15 -7.33 25.27
C SER A 167 -5.27 -6.62 26.29
N PRO A 168 -5.68 -5.47 26.84
CA PRO A 168 -4.98 -4.84 27.95
C PRO A 168 -4.99 -5.69 29.24
N LYS A 169 -5.97 -6.61 29.37
CA LYS A 169 -6.05 -7.56 30.51
C LYS A 169 -4.96 -8.63 30.48
N ASP A 170 -4.62 -9.14 29.29
CA ASP A 170 -3.56 -10.17 29.11
C ASP A 170 -2.72 -9.86 27.86
N PRO A 171 -1.79 -8.89 27.95
CA PRO A 171 -0.97 -8.47 26.82
C PRO A 171 -0.01 -9.56 26.32
N LYS A 172 0.31 -10.53 27.15
CA LYS A 172 1.27 -11.60 26.84
C LYS A 172 0.67 -12.72 25.99
N LYS A 173 -0.67 -12.79 25.89
CA LYS A 173 -1.40 -13.80 25.11
C LYS A 173 -2.29 -13.17 24.05
N PRO A 174 -1.72 -12.62 22.97
CA PRO A 174 -2.52 -12.07 21.89
C PRO A 174 -3.35 -13.18 21.21
N ILE A 175 -4.56 -12.83 20.84
CA ILE A 175 -5.40 -13.70 20.00
C ILE A 175 -4.89 -13.60 18.57
N ILE A 176 -4.42 -14.71 18.00
CA ILE A 176 -3.97 -14.80 16.62
C ILE A 176 -5.17 -15.17 15.76
N LEU A 177 -5.52 -14.31 14.78
CA LEU A 177 -6.61 -14.57 13.86
C LEU A 177 -6.11 -15.34 12.62
N PRO A 178 -7.02 -16.04 11.91
CA PRO A 178 -6.70 -16.74 10.66
C PRO A 178 -6.20 -15.76 9.56
N SER A 179 -5.46 -16.31 8.60
CA SER A 179 -4.93 -15.54 7.46
C SER A 179 -6.01 -14.97 6.54
N VAL A 180 -7.20 -15.60 6.49
CA VAL A 180 -8.39 -15.09 5.78
C VAL A 180 -9.41 -14.66 6.82
N LEU A 181 -9.77 -13.37 6.80
CA LEU A 181 -10.72 -12.81 7.74
C LEU A 181 -12.14 -12.86 7.20
N THR A 182 -13.08 -13.00 8.14
CA THR A 182 -14.50 -12.73 7.93
C THR A 182 -14.99 -11.83 9.06
N GLN A 183 -16.11 -11.17 8.88
CA GLN A 183 -16.68 -10.32 9.94
C GLN A 183 -17.00 -11.14 11.20
N SER A 184 -17.47 -12.40 11.06
CA SER A 184 -17.77 -13.28 12.18
C SER A 184 -16.53 -13.64 13.00
N ILE A 185 -15.40 -13.93 12.34
CA ILE A 185 -14.12 -14.22 13.03
C ILE A 185 -13.66 -13.02 13.88
N ILE A 186 -13.79 -11.80 13.33
CA ILE A 186 -13.41 -10.58 14.06
C ILE A 186 -14.36 -10.37 15.26
N VAL A 187 -15.66 -10.54 15.09
CA VAL A 187 -16.65 -10.44 16.18
C VAL A 187 -16.33 -11.44 17.30
N GLU A 188 -16.12 -12.71 16.95
CA GLU A 188 -15.76 -13.76 17.93
C GLU A 188 -14.48 -13.45 18.68
N ALA A 189 -13.44 -12.94 17.99
CA ALA A 189 -12.19 -12.54 18.64
C ALA A 189 -12.38 -11.37 19.60
N VAL A 190 -13.21 -10.39 19.24
CA VAL A 190 -13.54 -9.24 20.10
C VAL A 190 -14.33 -9.69 21.33
N ASP A 191 -15.24 -10.65 21.19
CA ASP A 191 -16.01 -11.15 22.33
C ASP A 191 -15.13 -11.94 23.32
N LYS A 192 -14.10 -12.65 22.83
CA LYS A 192 -13.13 -13.35 23.69
C LYS A 192 -12.28 -12.41 24.58
N ILE A 193 -12.00 -11.20 24.14
CA ILE A 193 -11.21 -10.25 24.96
C ILE A 193 -12.05 -9.50 26.00
N LYS A 194 -13.39 -9.58 25.92
CA LYS A 194 -14.31 -8.98 26.90
C LYS A 194 -14.43 -9.82 28.16
N GLN A 195 -14.30 -11.14 28.00
CA GLN A 195 -14.32 -12.11 29.12
C GLN A 195 -13.04 -12.01 29.95
#